data_50c0be6a066ca4cf935b3fc43ab0515e
#
_entry.id   50c0be6a066ca4cf935b3fc43ab0515e
#
_cell.length_a   1.000
_cell.length_b   1.000
_cell.length_c   1.000
_cell.angle_alpha   90.00
_cell.angle_beta   90.00
_cell.angle_gamma   90.00
#
_symmetry.space_group_name_H-M   'P 1'
#
loop_
_entity.id
_entity.type
_entity.pdbx_description
1 polymer ?
#
loop_
_entity_poly.entity_id
_entity_poly.type
_entity_poly.pdbx_seq_one_letter_code
_entity_poly.pdbx_strand_id
1 'polypeptide(L)'
;MTEVSHIVIRDPSYVSGTSKKPEVGVFVQTHTRMRPLKEDKLNNGQAVWMKWNDGPIVAKSKILSWHTGRFGGGNINAIRELCIGTKLFGLSAYWKSVSDKFSGFFAVILLTDEEWLEKPIFSAARSYGHSWIYLDNPEKTKSWLDHVPDRENKDQQSGGRALPKGMRFDILKRDNYTCTYCGRSAPEVTLEVDHIIPWTIVKKHEPENLTTACKDCNLGKSAKML
;
A
#
# COMPACT_ATOMS: atom_id res chain seq x y z
N MET A 1 25.42 17.97 -10.98
CA MET A 1 24.36 17.04 -11.45
C MET A 1 23.56 16.66 -10.20
N THR A 2 22.27 16.91 -10.19
CA THR A 2 21.39 16.48 -9.09
C THR A 2 21.34 14.97 -9.10
N GLU A 3 21.72 14.35 -7.99
CA GLU A 3 21.64 12.91 -7.81
C GLU A 3 20.18 12.44 -7.94
N VAL A 4 19.91 11.56 -8.90
CA VAL A 4 18.57 11.00 -9.07
C VAL A 4 18.29 10.06 -7.90
N SER A 5 17.15 10.23 -7.26
CA SER A 5 16.64 9.29 -6.25
C SER A 5 15.24 8.80 -6.63
N HIS A 6 14.69 7.91 -5.85
CA HIS A 6 13.44 7.25 -6.21
C HIS A 6 12.50 7.16 -5.02
N ILE A 7 11.19 7.05 -5.30
CA ILE A 7 10.21 6.64 -4.31
C ILE A 7 9.56 5.35 -4.77
N VAL A 8 9.54 4.36 -3.89
CA VAL A 8 8.76 3.14 -4.05
C VAL A 8 7.51 3.22 -3.17
N ILE A 9 6.35 2.93 -3.76
CA ILE A 9 5.08 2.93 -3.04
C ILE A 9 4.70 1.50 -2.72
N ARG A 10 4.37 1.26 -1.47
CA ARG A 10 4.00 -0.04 -0.93
C ARG A 10 2.61 0.01 -0.29
N ASP A 11 1.84 -1.04 -0.47
CA ASP A 11 0.59 -1.24 0.25
C ASP A 11 0.89 -1.97 1.57
N PRO A 12 0.51 -1.41 2.74
CA PRO A 12 0.73 -2.06 4.02
C PRO A 12 0.08 -3.44 4.12
N SER A 13 -0.98 -3.71 3.36
CA SER A 13 -1.69 -5.00 3.36
C SER A 13 -0.86 -6.15 2.79
N TYR A 14 0.20 -5.87 2.02
CA TYR A 14 1.13 -6.89 1.52
C TYR A 14 2.16 -7.35 2.56
N VAL A 15 2.16 -6.75 3.74
CA VAL A 15 3.00 -7.18 4.85
C VAL A 15 2.28 -8.31 5.57
N SER A 16 2.50 -9.54 5.12
CA SER A 16 2.01 -10.72 5.82
C SER A 16 2.91 -11.00 7.03
N GLY A 17 2.32 -11.10 8.21
CA GLY A 17 2.98 -11.54 9.42
C GLY A 17 3.03 -10.48 10.52
N THR A 18 3.45 -10.90 11.69
CA THR A 18 3.46 -10.15 12.96
C THR A 18 4.37 -8.92 13.00
N SER A 19 5.11 -8.62 11.94
CA SER A 19 5.96 -7.45 11.81
C SER A 19 5.22 -6.36 11.02
N LYS A 20 4.93 -5.25 11.66
CA LYS A 20 4.34 -4.03 11.04
C LYS A 20 5.31 -3.31 10.07
N LYS A 21 6.55 -3.80 9.94
CA LYS A 21 7.57 -3.20 9.07
C LYS A 21 7.58 -3.93 7.73
N PRO A 22 7.42 -3.23 6.59
CA PRO A 22 7.56 -3.86 5.29
C PRO A 22 9.02 -4.26 5.09
N GLU A 23 9.18 -5.27 4.27
CA GLU A 23 10.49 -5.63 3.77
C GLU A 23 10.91 -4.67 2.68
N VAL A 24 11.97 -3.93 2.88
CA VAL A 24 12.53 -2.97 1.91
C VAL A 24 13.56 -3.63 1.00
N GLY A 25 14.03 -4.83 1.34
CA GLY A 25 15.14 -5.52 0.67
C GLY A 25 14.91 -5.86 -0.82
N VAL A 26 13.68 -5.86 -1.31
CA VAL A 26 13.40 -6.14 -2.72
C VAL A 26 12.14 -5.43 -3.20
N PHE A 27 12.19 -4.88 -4.41
CA PHE A 27 11.02 -4.41 -5.15
C PHE A 27 10.89 -5.22 -6.44
N VAL A 28 9.71 -5.80 -6.65
CA VAL A 28 9.39 -6.51 -7.90
C VAL A 28 8.12 -5.95 -8.49
N GLN A 29 8.17 -5.64 -9.76
CA GLN A 29 7.02 -5.20 -10.54
C GLN A 29 6.93 -6.00 -11.84
N THR A 30 5.72 -6.41 -12.19
CA THR A 30 5.42 -7.06 -13.47
C THR A 30 4.31 -6.29 -14.19
N HIS A 31 4.43 -6.18 -15.51
CA HIS A 31 3.44 -5.53 -16.33
C HIS A 31 3.30 -6.26 -17.67
N THR A 32 2.07 -6.46 -18.14
CA THR A 32 1.81 -7.27 -19.36
C THR A 32 2.12 -6.53 -20.66
N ARG A 33 2.07 -5.20 -20.69
CA ARG A 33 2.12 -4.39 -21.92
C ARG A 33 3.31 -3.47 -22.04
N MET A 34 3.93 -3.04 -20.95
CA MET A 34 5.00 -2.04 -20.97
C MET A 34 6.13 -2.39 -19.99
N ARG A 35 7.31 -1.87 -20.22
CA ARG A 35 8.41 -1.96 -19.26
C ARG A 35 8.06 -1.19 -18.00
N PRO A 36 8.17 -1.81 -16.80
CA PRO A 36 7.78 -1.17 -15.55
C PRO A 36 8.65 0.03 -15.19
N LEU A 37 9.94 0.00 -15.56
CA LEU A 37 10.93 1.00 -15.17
C LEU A 37 11.76 1.48 -16.35
N LYS A 38 12.31 2.68 -16.24
CA LYS A 38 13.26 3.28 -17.18
C LYS A 38 14.68 2.95 -16.74
N GLU A 39 15.34 2.07 -17.47
CA GLU A 39 16.69 1.56 -17.16
C GLU A 39 17.76 2.67 -17.14
N ASP A 40 17.65 3.65 -18.05
CA ASP A 40 18.53 4.81 -18.16
C ASP A 40 18.53 5.72 -16.92
N LYS A 41 17.56 5.53 -16.03
CA LYS A 41 17.41 6.29 -14.77
C LYS A 41 17.81 5.50 -13.54
N LEU A 42 18.25 4.25 -13.66
CA LEU A 42 18.59 3.39 -12.53
C LEU A 42 20.11 3.21 -12.45
N ASN A 43 20.69 3.52 -11.29
CA ASN A 43 22.09 3.26 -10.98
C ASN A 43 22.24 2.72 -9.55
N ASN A 44 23.20 1.83 -9.35
CA ASN A 44 23.53 1.31 -8.03
C ASN A 44 23.96 2.46 -7.11
N GLY A 45 23.60 2.37 -5.84
CA GLY A 45 23.86 3.39 -4.83
C GLY A 45 22.81 4.52 -4.77
N GLN A 46 21.95 4.66 -5.76
CA GLN A 46 20.90 5.68 -5.71
C GLN A 46 19.94 5.44 -4.54
N ALA A 47 19.52 6.53 -3.89
CA ALA A 47 18.57 6.47 -2.79
C ALA A 47 17.17 6.07 -3.24
N VAL A 48 16.53 5.19 -2.48
CA VAL A 48 15.14 4.77 -2.66
C VAL A 48 14.38 5.03 -1.38
N TRP A 49 13.38 5.88 -1.45
CA TRP A 49 12.51 6.21 -0.34
C TRP A 49 11.25 5.34 -0.38
N MET A 50 10.93 4.71 0.71
CA MET A 50 9.73 3.88 0.81
C MET A 50 8.57 4.67 1.38
N LYS A 51 7.49 4.74 0.62
CA LYS A 51 6.24 5.39 1.00
C LYS A 51 5.12 4.37 1.13
N TRP A 52 4.31 4.49 2.17
CA TRP A 52 3.04 3.79 2.22
C TRP A 52 2.06 4.31 1.17
N ASN A 53 1.28 3.41 0.58
CA ASN A 53 0.12 3.83 -0.20
C ASN A 53 -0.80 4.66 0.73
N ASP A 54 -1.21 5.83 0.26
CA ASP A 54 -2.02 6.79 1.04
C ASP A 54 -1.41 7.24 2.40
N GLY A 55 -0.14 6.95 2.66
CA GLY A 55 0.56 7.28 3.89
C GLY A 55 1.87 8.04 3.68
N PRO A 56 2.67 8.19 4.75
CA PRO A 56 3.95 8.90 4.71
C PRO A 56 5.07 8.07 4.08
N ILE A 57 6.22 8.73 3.85
CA ILE A 57 7.49 8.06 3.62
C ILE A 57 8.05 7.64 4.98
N VAL A 58 8.44 6.38 5.10
CA VAL A 58 8.79 5.76 6.39
C VAL A 58 10.18 5.15 6.43
N ALA A 59 10.81 4.91 5.29
CA ALA A 59 12.16 4.34 5.24
C ALA A 59 12.94 4.84 4.03
N LYS A 60 14.25 4.66 4.07
CA LYS A 60 15.22 4.92 3.02
C LYS A 60 16.10 3.70 2.82
N SER A 61 16.46 3.44 1.59
CA SER A 61 17.39 2.37 1.18
C SER A 61 18.25 2.85 0.02
N LYS A 62 19.13 1.99 -0.47
CA LYS A 62 19.89 2.23 -1.70
C LYS A 62 19.70 1.09 -2.68
N ILE A 63 19.76 1.38 -3.96
CA ILE A 63 19.79 0.36 -5.03
C ILE A 63 21.10 -0.43 -4.91
N LEU A 64 21.00 -1.72 -4.59
CA LEU A 64 22.13 -2.65 -4.64
C LEU A 64 22.36 -3.12 -6.07
N SER A 65 21.31 -3.60 -6.72
CA SER A 65 21.32 -4.02 -8.12
C SER A 65 19.90 -3.98 -8.67
N TRP A 66 19.77 -3.98 -10.00
CA TRP A 66 18.49 -4.02 -10.66
C TRP A 66 18.55 -4.88 -11.91
N HIS A 67 17.43 -5.52 -12.24
CA HIS A 67 17.24 -6.38 -13.38
C HIS A 67 15.88 -6.09 -14.01
N THR A 68 15.87 -5.92 -15.32
CA THR A 68 14.64 -5.75 -16.08
C THR A 68 14.65 -6.68 -17.30
N GLY A 69 13.48 -7.01 -17.80
CA GLY A 69 13.38 -7.90 -18.94
C GLY A 69 11.97 -8.32 -19.27
N ARG A 70 11.87 -9.37 -20.07
CA ARG A 70 10.62 -10.02 -20.40
C ARG A 70 10.46 -11.30 -19.59
N PHE A 71 9.24 -11.61 -19.21
CA PHE A 71 8.87 -12.91 -18.64
C PHE A 71 7.83 -13.60 -19.53
N GLY A 72 7.78 -14.93 -19.46
CA GLY A 72 6.91 -15.80 -20.23
C GLY A 72 7.62 -17.12 -20.55
N GLY A 73 6.90 -18.09 -21.10
CA GLY A 73 7.52 -19.32 -21.55
C GLY A 73 8.30 -20.14 -20.52
N GLY A 74 7.98 -20.00 -19.22
CA GLY A 74 8.60 -20.80 -18.17
C GLY A 74 9.81 -20.17 -17.45
N ASN A 75 10.18 -18.90 -17.76
CA ASN A 75 11.34 -18.27 -17.10
C ASN A 75 11.05 -17.59 -15.75
N ILE A 76 9.87 -17.79 -15.18
CA ILE A 76 9.47 -17.22 -13.89
C ILE A 76 10.43 -17.64 -12.77
N ASN A 77 10.90 -18.88 -12.78
CA ASN A 77 11.86 -19.36 -11.79
C ASN A 77 13.17 -18.58 -11.85
N ALA A 78 13.68 -18.25 -13.05
CA ALA A 78 14.88 -17.44 -13.19
C ALA A 78 14.69 -16.02 -12.60
N ILE A 79 13.50 -15.43 -12.76
CA ILE A 79 13.17 -14.13 -12.15
C ILE A 79 13.08 -14.26 -10.61
N ARG A 80 12.49 -15.35 -10.12
CA ARG A 80 12.44 -15.65 -8.70
C ARG A 80 13.83 -15.79 -8.09
N GLU A 81 14.77 -16.42 -8.80
CA GLU A 81 16.15 -16.59 -8.37
C GLU A 81 16.88 -15.26 -8.18
N LEU A 82 16.52 -14.20 -8.92
CA LEU A 82 17.06 -12.86 -8.68
C LEU A 82 16.69 -12.31 -7.28
N CYS A 83 15.70 -12.91 -6.63
CA CYS A 83 15.25 -12.53 -5.30
C CYS A 83 15.82 -13.41 -4.17
N ILE A 84 16.81 -14.27 -4.46
CA ILE A 84 17.45 -15.11 -3.43
C ILE A 84 17.99 -14.24 -2.30
N GLY A 85 17.76 -14.68 -1.06
CA GLY A 85 18.16 -13.93 0.14
C GLY A 85 17.11 -12.93 0.63
N THR A 86 16.05 -12.72 -0.13
CA THR A 86 14.90 -11.90 0.29
C THR A 86 13.72 -12.78 0.71
N LYS A 87 12.82 -12.25 1.53
CA LYS A 87 11.58 -12.99 1.91
C LYS A 87 10.67 -13.24 0.71
N LEU A 88 10.73 -12.39 -0.31
CA LEU A 88 9.93 -12.55 -1.52
C LEU A 88 10.24 -13.86 -2.24
N PHE A 89 11.49 -14.35 -2.19
CA PHE A 89 11.88 -15.64 -2.77
C PHE A 89 11.01 -16.79 -2.26
N GLY A 90 10.65 -16.81 -0.97
CA GLY A 90 9.83 -17.84 -0.32
C GLY A 90 8.32 -17.70 -0.54
N LEU A 91 7.83 -16.57 -1.07
CA LEU A 91 6.38 -16.31 -1.17
C LEU A 91 5.75 -17.02 -2.38
N SER A 92 5.41 -18.29 -2.22
CA SER A 92 4.85 -19.14 -3.28
C SER A 92 3.56 -18.58 -3.90
N ALA A 93 2.67 -17.97 -3.09
CA ALA A 93 1.43 -17.38 -3.57
C ALA A 93 1.69 -16.20 -4.52
N TYR A 94 2.69 -15.35 -4.21
CA TYR A 94 3.10 -14.26 -5.09
C TYR A 94 3.59 -14.80 -6.44
N TRP A 95 4.53 -15.76 -6.43
CA TRP A 95 5.10 -16.30 -7.66
C TRP A 95 4.08 -17.05 -8.49
N LYS A 96 3.12 -17.72 -7.86
CA LYS A 96 1.98 -18.31 -8.56
C LYS A 96 1.17 -17.24 -9.28
N SER A 97 0.85 -16.12 -8.61
CA SER A 97 0.10 -15.02 -9.24
C SER A 97 0.84 -14.35 -10.40
N VAL A 98 2.18 -14.38 -10.40
CA VAL A 98 3.00 -13.92 -11.53
C VAL A 98 2.99 -14.95 -12.65
N SER A 99 3.08 -16.25 -12.34
CA SER A 99 3.07 -17.33 -13.34
C SER A 99 1.74 -17.47 -14.06
N ASP A 100 0.63 -17.09 -13.42
CA ASP A 100 -0.71 -17.08 -14.04
C ASP A 100 -0.84 -16.03 -15.16
N LYS A 101 0.13 -15.11 -15.28
CA LYS A 101 0.24 -14.18 -16.41
C LYS A 101 1.04 -14.85 -17.52
N PHE A 102 0.50 -14.89 -18.73
CA PHE A 102 1.13 -15.58 -19.87
C PHE A 102 2.49 -15.01 -20.28
N SER A 103 2.64 -13.69 -20.26
CA SER A 103 3.89 -13.00 -20.59
C SER A 103 3.83 -11.53 -20.22
N GLY A 104 4.98 -10.87 -20.21
CA GLY A 104 5.07 -9.43 -19.95
C GLY A 104 6.49 -8.96 -19.71
N PHE A 105 6.60 -7.88 -18.99
CA PHE A 105 7.86 -7.27 -18.58
C PHE A 105 7.98 -7.33 -17.06
N PHE A 106 9.19 -7.49 -16.58
CA PHE A 106 9.50 -7.45 -15.16
C PHE A 106 10.57 -6.40 -14.85
N ALA A 107 10.57 -5.97 -13.61
CA ALA A 107 11.67 -5.28 -12.95
C ALA A 107 11.85 -5.87 -11.55
N VAL A 108 13.08 -6.20 -11.21
CA VAL A 108 13.52 -6.60 -9.87
C VAL A 108 14.58 -5.61 -9.44
N ILE A 109 14.39 -4.97 -8.30
CA ILE A 109 15.37 -4.08 -7.69
C ILE A 109 15.71 -4.63 -6.32
N LEU A 110 16.97 -4.95 -6.09
CA LEU A 110 17.48 -5.31 -4.78
C LEU A 110 17.93 -4.04 -4.07
N LEU A 111 17.58 -3.94 -2.81
CA LEU A 111 17.81 -2.77 -1.98
C LEU A 111 18.71 -3.16 -0.79
N THR A 112 19.54 -2.23 -0.37
CA THR A 112 20.44 -2.40 0.78
C THR A 112 20.45 -1.13 1.63
N ASP A 113 21.14 -1.16 2.77
CA ASP A 113 21.23 -0.05 3.72
C ASP A 113 19.86 0.46 4.15
N GLU A 114 19.00 -0.47 4.57
CA GLU A 114 17.66 -0.15 5.04
C GLU A 114 17.71 0.68 6.33
N GLU A 115 17.17 1.88 6.25
CA GLU A 115 17.06 2.83 7.35
C GLU A 115 15.61 3.25 7.55
N TRP A 116 15.05 2.95 8.70
CA TRP A 116 13.72 3.43 9.09
C TRP A 116 13.84 4.83 9.66
N LEU A 117 13.00 5.73 9.14
CA LEU A 117 12.98 7.12 9.58
C LEU A 117 12.39 7.20 11.00
N GLU A 118 13.07 7.91 11.90
CA GLU A 118 12.55 8.20 13.24
C GLU A 118 11.23 9.00 13.15
N LYS A 119 11.17 9.92 12.19
CA LYS A 119 9.98 10.72 11.89
C LYS A 119 9.57 10.51 10.43
N PRO A 120 8.38 9.97 10.18
CA PRO A 120 7.85 9.82 8.83
C PRO A 120 7.71 11.17 8.12
N ILE A 121 7.90 11.18 6.78
CA ILE A 121 7.76 12.38 5.96
C ILE A 121 6.38 12.37 5.29
N PHE A 122 5.56 13.35 5.59
CA PHE A 122 4.26 13.58 4.94
C PHE A 122 4.44 14.52 3.75
N SER A 123 4.52 13.97 2.55
CA SER A 123 4.82 14.71 1.32
C SER A 123 3.66 15.59 0.86
N ALA A 124 3.96 16.73 0.25
CA ALA A 124 2.98 17.56 -0.47
C ALA A 124 2.46 16.82 -1.72
N ALA A 125 3.35 16.09 -2.40
CA ALA A 125 3.03 15.36 -3.62
C ALA A 125 2.18 14.10 -3.36
N ARG A 126 1.38 13.72 -4.36
CA ARG A 126 0.57 12.48 -4.36
C ARG A 126 0.97 11.61 -5.54
N SER A 127 0.91 10.29 -5.36
CA SER A 127 0.99 9.36 -6.48
C SER A 127 -0.40 8.99 -6.96
N TYR A 128 -0.53 8.87 -8.27
CA TYR A 128 -1.75 8.41 -8.91
C TYR A 128 -1.43 7.11 -9.67
N GLY A 129 -1.56 5.98 -8.98
CA GLY A 129 -1.38 4.66 -9.59
C GLY A 129 0.07 4.25 -9.93
N HIS A 130 1.07 5.02 -9.54
CA HIS A 130 2.48 4.68 -9.75
C HIS A 130 3.07 4.02 -8.52
N SER A 131 3.69 2.85 -8.68
CA SER A 131 4.43 2.15 -7.63
C SER A 131 5.91 2.55 -7.55
N TRP A 132 6.42 3.24 -8.57
CA TRP A 132 7.79 3.75 -8.62
C TRP A 132 7.83 5.17 -9.21
N ILE A 133 8.52 6.09 -8.54
CA ILE A 133 8.60 7.50 -8.92
C ILE A 133 10.07 7.91 -8.97
N TYR A 134 10.47 8.55 -10.07
CA TYR A 134 11.81 9.10 -10.22
C TYR A 134 11.84 10.53 -9.68
N LEU A 135 12.76 10.81 -8.76
CA LEU A 135 13.07 12.16 -8.27
C LEU A 135 14.26 12.69 -9.08
N ASP A 136 13.97 13.10 -10.28
CA ASP A 136 14.95 13.44 -11.32
C ASP A 136 15.18 14.95 -11.50
N ASN A 137 14.55 15.77 -10.66
CA ASN A 137 14.81 17.21 -10.58
C ASN A 137 14.57 17.75 -9.16
N PRO A 138 15.16 18.90 -8.79
CA PRO A 138 15.10 19.45 -7.43
C PRO A 138 13.69 19.79 -6.95
N GLU A 139 12.83 20.34 -7.81
CA GLU A 139 11.46 20.73 -7.43
C GLU A 139 10.62 19.51 -7.07
N LYS A 140 10.74 18.46 -7.89
CA LYS A 140 10.06 17.19 -7.64
C LYS A 140 10.58 16.52 -6.37
N THR A 141 11.90 16.50 -6.20
CA THR A 141 12.53 15.99 -4.97
C THR A 141 11.98 16.72 -3.74
N LYS A 142 11.98 18.06 -3.79
CA LYS A 142 11.43 18.89 -2.73
C LYS A 142 9.96 18.57 -2.45
N SER A 143 9.10 18.52 -3.47
CA SER A 143 7.67 18.24 -3.30
C SER A 143 7.37 16.87 -2.66
N TRP A 144 8.28 15.92 -2.79
CA TRP A 144 8.16 14.60 -2.22
C TRP A 144 8.82 14.41 -0.86
N LEU A 145 9.96 15.05 -0.62
CA LEU A 145 10.77 14.83 0.58
C LEU A 145 10.63 15.93 1.62
N ASP A 146 10.10 17.11 1.28
CA ASP A 146 9.80 18.13 2.29
C ASP A 146 8.58 17.70 3.12
N HIS A 147 8.76 17.68 4.42
CA HIS A 147 7.69 17.35 5.37
C HIS A 147 6.66 18.48 5.43
N VAL A 148 5.38 18.12 5.33
CA VAL A 148 4.24 19.05 5.43
C VAL A 148 3.43 18.74 6.69
N PRO A 149 3.59 19.52 7.78
CA PRO A 149 2.94 19.28 9.08
C PRO A 149 1.42 19.22 9.00
N ASP A 150 0.81 20.06 8.16
CA ASP A 150 -0.65 20.07 7.98
C ASP A 150 -1.19 18.76 7.38
N ARG A 151 -0.36 18.04 6.64
CA ARG A 151 -0.70 16.72 6.11
C ARG A 151 -0.57 15.63 7.15
N GLU A 152 0.45 15.68 8.01
CA GLU A 152 0.54 14.80 9.16
C GLU A 152 -0.77 14.83 9.96
N ASN A 153 -1.26 16.04 10.27
CA ASN A 153 -2.52 16.20 10.99
C ASN A 153 -3.74 15.76 10.17
N LYS A 154 -3.76 16.00 8.86
CA LYS A 154 -4.86 15.56 7.98
C LYS A 154 -4.89 14.06 7.75
N ASP A 155 -3.74 13.42 7.58
CA ASP A 155 -3.65 11.99 7.34
C ASP A 155 -3.82 11.18 8.66
N GLN A 156 -3.51 11.76 9.81
CA GLN A 156 -3.91 11.25 11.13
C GLN A 156 -5.41 11.48 11.42
N GLN A 157 -6.01 12.55 10.87
CA GLN A 157 -7.43 12.88 11.03
C GLN A 157 -8.30 12.41 9.88
N SER A 158 -7.76 12.28 8.69
CA SER A 158 -8.42 11.77 7.50
C SER A 158 -8.07 10.29 7.27
N GLY A 159 -8.47 9.46 8.19
CA GLY A 159 -9.09 8.23 7.74
C GLY A 159 -10.16 8.70 6.74
N GLY A 160 -9.93 8.61 5.43
CA GLY A 160 -10.94 9.00 4.45
C GLY A 160 -12.26 8.34 4.86
N ARG A 161 -13.42 8.94 4.54
CA ARG A 161 -14.73 8.38 4.89
C ARG A 161 -14.90 6.90 4.46
N ALA A 162 -14.04 6.44 3.55
CA ALA A 162 -13.96 5.04 3.13
C ALA A 162 -13.22 4.21 4.19
N LEU A 163 -13.94 3.31 4.82
CA LEU A 163 -13.41 2.38 5.79
C LEU A 163 -12.37 1.43 5.14
N PRO A 164 -11.18 1.23 5.75
CA PRO A 164 -10.20 0.26 5.26
C PRO A 164 -10.82 -1.14 5.13
N LYS A 165 -10.53 -1.83 4.02
CA LYS A 165 -11.13 -3.16 3.73
C LYS A 165 -10.88 -4.18 4.84
N GLY A 166 -9.69 -4.19 5.44
CA GLY A 166 -9.35 -5.05 6.57
C GLY A 166 -10.22 -4.77 7.78
N MET A 167 -10.32 -3.50 8.18
CA MET A 167 -11.17 -3.08 9.30
C MET A 167 -12.65 -3.41 9.05
N ARG A 168 -13.13 -3.19 7.80
CA ARG A 168 -14.48 -3.61 7.42
C ARG A 168 -14.70 -5.11 7.62
N PHE A 169 -13.75 -5.93 7.20
CA PHE A 169 -13.82 -7.39 7.38
C PHE A 169 -13.85 -7.77 8.86
N ASP A 170 -13.00 -7.16 9.68
CA ASP A 170 -12.89 -7.44 11.11
C ASP A 170 -14.19 -7.09 11.87
N ILE A 171 -14.82 -5.95 11.51
CA ILE A 171 -16.10 -5.55 12.10
C ILE A 171 -17.21 -6.51 11.69
N LEU A 172 -17.35 -6.83 10.41
CA LEU A 172 -18.35 -7.78 9.93
C LEU A 172 -18.20 -9.15 10.60
N LYS A 173 -16.96 -9.63 10.76
CA LYS A 173 -16.64 -10.89 11.43
C LYS A 173 -16.97 -10.83 12.91
N ARG A 174 -16.59 -9.77 13.62
CA ARG A 174 -16.88 -9.54 15.05
C ARG A 174 -18.37 -9.62 15.32
N ASP A 175 -19.18 -9.02 14.45
CA ASP A 175 -20.64 -8.95 14.58
C ASP A 175 -21.35 -10.13 13.92
N ASN A 176 -20.60 -11.21 13.65
CA ASN A 176 -21.09 -12.47 13.08
C ASN A 176 -21.94 -12.29 11.80
N TYR A 177 -21.53 -11.32 10.93
CA TYR A 177 -22.23 -10.97 9.69
C TYR A 177 -23.73 -10.72 9.87
N THR A 178 -24.10 -10.07 10.98
CA THR A 178 -25.48 -9.78 11.38
C THR A 178 -25.64 -8.27 11.62
N CYS A 179 -26.73 -7.69 11.13
CA CYS A 179 -27.07 -6.30 11.42
C CYS A 179 -27.36 -6.12 12.90
N THR A 180 -26.60 -5.29 13.60
CA THR A 180 -26.76 -5.04 15.05
C THR A 180 -28.05 -4.28 15.38
N TYR A 181 -28.66 -3.61 14.38
CA TYR A 181 -29.89 -2.82 14.58
C TYR A 181 -31.17 -3.65 14.43
N CYS A 182 -31.21 -4.59 13.50
CA CYS A 182 -32.45 -5.35 13.21
C CYS A 182 -32.29 -6.87 13.23
N GLY A 183 -31.08 -7.39 13.44
CA GLY A 183 -30.81 -8.82 13.54
C GLY A 183 -30.81 -9.59 12.22
N ARG A 184 -31.10 -8.96 11.07
CA ARG A 184 -31.01 -9.62 9.75
C ARG A 184 -29.56 -9.84 9.35
N SER A 185 -29.26 -10.95 8.66
CA SER A 185 -27.92 -11.34 8.27
C SER A 185 -27.78 -11.55 6.75
N ALA A 186 -26.51 -11.67 6.28
CA ALA A 186 -26.26 -12.09 4.92
C ALA A 186 -26.62 -13.59 4.75
N PRO A 187 -27.13 -14.04 3.57
CA PRO A 187 -27.34 -13.27 2.34
C PRO A 187 -28.68 -12.53 2.24
N GLU A 188 -29.53 -12.59 3.27
CA GLU A 188 -30.86 -11.98 3.28
C GLU A 188 -30.81 -10.48 3.03
N VAL A 189 -29.80 -9.80 3.59
CA VAL A 189 -29.60 -8.36 3.41
C VAL A 189 -28.14 -8.03 3.05
N THR A 190 -27.94 -6.93 2.33
CA THR A 190 -26.61 -6.37 2.12
C THR A 190 -26.12 -5.72 3.41
N LEU A 191 -24.95 -6.15 3.89
CA LEU A 191 -24.32 -5.61 5.09
C LEU A 191 -23.28 -4.55 4.76
N GLU A 192 -23.28 -3.51 5.55
CA GLU A 192 -22.34 -2.39 5.55
C GLU A 192 -21.77 -2.22 6.95
N VAL A 193 -20.74 -1.38 7.09
CA VAL A 193 -20.26 -0.95 8.42
C VAL A 193 -20.66 0.50 8.63
N ASP A 194 -21.36 0.75 9.72
CA ASP A 194 -21.84 2.06 10.13
C ASP A 194 -21.03 2.59 11.32
N HIS A 195 -20.97 3.93 11.43
CA HIS A 195 -20.47 4.59 12.63
C HIS A 195 -21.58 4.81 13.63
N ILE A 196 -21.45 4.26 14.84
CA ILE A 196 -22.42 4.43 15.94
C ILE A 196 -22.60 5.92 16.22
N ILE A 197 -21.51 6.63 16.52
CA ILE A 197 -21.46 8.10 16.51
C ILE A 197 -21.11 8.53 15.09
N PRO A 198 -21.93 9.37 14.44
CA PRO A 198 -21.77 9.71 13.04
C PRO A 198 -20.37 10.19 12.67
N TRP A 199 -19.91 9.78 11.49
CA TRP A 199 -18.62 10.22 10.93
C TRP A 199 -18.41 11.73 10.93
N THR A 200 -19.47 12.50 10.71
CA THR A 200 -19.43 13.97 10.73
C THR A 200 -18.94 14.56 12.06
N ILE A 201 -19.08 13.79 13.13
CA ILE A 201 -18.69 14.18 14.48
C ILE A 201 -17.28 13.67 14.79
N VAL A 202 -17.04 12.36 14.62
CA VAL A 202 -15.78 11.73 15.08
C VAL A 202 -14.64 11.84 14.07
N LYS A 203 -14.94 11.85 12.76
CA LYS A 203 -13.97 11.93 11.65
C LYS A 203 -12.79 10.94 11.72
N LYS A 204 -12.99 9.81 12.40
CA LYS A 204 -12.01 8.74 12.56
C LYS A 204 -12.70 7.38 12.62
N HIS A 205 -11.96 6.33 12.26
CA HIS A 205 -12.42 4.95 12.32
C HIS A 205 -11.87 4.28 13.58
N GLU A 206 -12.66 4.23 14.62
CA GLU A 206 -12.36 3.45 15.83
C GLU A 206 -13.22 2.20 15.83
N PRO A 207 -12.65 0.99 16.00
CA PRO A 207 -13.41 -0.26 15.98
C PRO A 207 -14.59 -0.26 16.94
N GLU A 208 -14.46 0.41 18.08
CA GLU A 208 -15.49 0.54 19.12
C GLU A 208 -16.66 1.41 18.67
N ASN A 209 -16.41 2.34 17.74
CA ASN A 209 -17.43 3.21 17.15
C ASN A 209 -17.98 2.68 15.83
N LEU A 210 -17.59 1.47 15.44
CA LEU A 210 -18.03 0.84 14.19
C LEU A 210 -18.92 -0.36 14.52
N THR A 211 -19.96 -0.56 13.71
CA THR A 211 -20.87 -1.68 13.86
C THR A 211 -21.40 -2.18 12.52
N THR A 212 -21.77 -3.45 12.45
CA THR A 212 -22.40 -4.02 11.26
C THR A 212 -23.86 -3.58 11.17
N ALA A 213 -24.23 -3.01 10.04
CA ALA A 213 -25.60 -2.59 9.76
C ALA A 213 -26.06 -3.14 8.40
N CYS A 214 -27.33 -3.49 8.25
CA CYS A 214 -27.85 -3.68 6.90
C CYS A 214 -28.08 -2.32 6.22
N LYS A 215 -28.08 -2.32 4.89
CA LYS A 215 -28.22 -1.10 4.09
C LYS A 215 -29.43 -0.26 4.50
N ASP A 216 -30.58 -0.91 4.78
CA ASP A 216 -31.81 -0.21 5.18
C ASP A 216 -31.66 0.50 6.54
N CYS A 217 -31.08 -0.20 7.53
CA CYS A 217 -30.84 0.39 8.85
C CYS A 217 -29.80 1.50 8.80
N ASN A 218 -28.72 1.32 8.01
CA ASN A 218 -27.69 2.33 7.83
C ASN A 218 -28.25 3.61 7.21
N LEU A 219 -29.05 3.48 6.13
CA LEU A 219 -29.75 4.60 5.52
C LEU A 219 -30.77 5.24 6.46
N GLY A 220 -31.55 4.44 7.20
CA GLY A 220 -32.57 4.94 8.13
C GLY A 220 -31.97 5.69 9.32
N LYS A 221 -30.83 5.20 9.85
CA LYS A 221 -30.08 5.87 10.90
C LYS A 221 -29.46 7.17 10.42
N SER A 222 -28.82 7.15 9.23
CA SER A 222 -28.15 8.34 8.68
C SER A 222 -27.19 8.96 9.72
N ALA A 223 -27.29 10.26 9.99
CA ALA A 223 -26.46 10.99 10.97
C ALA A 223 -27.11 11.09 12.37
N LYS A 224 -28.10 10.27 12.68
CA LYS A 224 -28.73 10.27 14.01
C LYS A 224 -27.83 9.56 15.01
N MET A 225 -27.78 10.07 16.22
CA MET A 225 -27.26 9.38 17.40
C MET A 225 -28.37 8.50 17.95
N LEU A 226 -28.04 7.23 18.23
CA LEU A 226 -28.94 6.27 18.86
C LEU A 226 -28.64 6.17 20.35
#